data_60070d0024d84cae06cb563f6d9f6d69
#
_entry.id   60070d0024d84cae06cb563f6d9f6d69
#
_cell.length_a   1.000
_cell.length_b   1.000
_cell.length_c   1.000
_cell.angle_alpha   90.00
_cell.angle_beta   90.00
_cell.angle_gamma   90.00
#
_symmetry.space_group_name_H-M   'P 1'
#
loop_
_entity.id
_entity.type
_entity.pdbx_description
1 polymer ?
#
loop_
_entity_poly.entity_id
_entity_poly.type
_entity_poly.pdbx_seq_one_letter_code
_entity_poly.pdbx_strand_id
1 'polypeptide(L)'
;LLDERQRKAQSVLDAANRILDGLGRRTERFTNPDELNAFFAGDALVMKLRELAERLRSLKDSVKADDIESKIKAARDQAVRGLRDRSDLFEEGGNVIKLGPRHRFSVNTQPLDLTLLPRGDEMAVHLTGTDYMAPLQDPELAELRAFWQVTLESESPGLYRGEYLAGQVLEAALTARDGLDIETLERLVGDPDALTNRVREFASARYRDGYEKGIHDHDAALILRAVVPLYRPAGPLVHAADARALAAAFWRQAQATPEAGWLERIRNANAVRSQLQDASASTALADELARAIGEFRARQALPIEEGLEREAAAFLLASITHDSEQLSFTRYAASLLEALQAQLAGSGSDALFAQALQRLQDRPGSQWSLLLQWLQALVARPGHAALAAYAHEAAALHLHGPQLPHRIVDVRLMADASGLLGQHPRIAQGTLHLSIDDLQSRLRTHNGVFLPAFRRYQEVRSRIVQREREAMRLSEFKARPLTSFVRNKLINDVYLRVIGDNLAKQMGTVGEDKRSDLMGLLMLISPPGYGKTTLMEYVAHRLGLVFM
;
A
#
# COMPACT_ATOMS: atom_id res chain seq x y z
N LEU A 1 -24.61 40.02 3.17
CA LEU A 1 -23.64 40.54 4.19
C LEU A 1 -23.81 39.85 5.56
N LEU A 2 -25.02 39.77 6.13
CA LEU A 2 -25.29 39.09 7.40
C LEU A 2 -25.04 37.58 7.29
N ASP A 3 -25.57 36.92 6.29
CA ASP A 3 -25.38 35.48 6.04
C ASP A 3 -23.92 35.13 5.75
N GLU A 4 -23.20 35.97 5.05
CA GLU A 4 -21.78 35.77 4.75
C GLU A 4 -20.90 35.89 6.02
N ARG A 5 -21.25 36.82 6.91
CA ARG A 5 -20.61 36.95 8.22
C ARG A 5 -20.87 35.73 9.10
N GLN A 6 -22.10 35.23 9.14
CA GLN A 6 -22.44 34.03 9.91
C GLN A 6 -21.69 32.79 9.40
N ARG A 7 -21.59 32.60 8.08
CA ARG A 7 -20.83 31.51 7.48
C ARG A 7 -19.33 31.60 7.82
N LYS A 8 -18.75 32.82 7.75
CA LYS A 8 -17.35 33.05 8.14
C LYS A 8 -17.12 32.78 9.63
N ALA A 9 -18.03 33.22 10.51
CA ALA A 9 -17.95 32.95 11.93
C ALA A 9 -18.08 31.45 12.25
N GLN A 10 -18.97 30.73 11.55
CA GLN A 10 -19.11 29.30 11.72
C GLN A 10 -17.85 28.55 11.27
N SER A 11 -17.29 28.89 10.13
CA SER A 11 -16.03 28.28 9.65
C SER A 11 -14.86 28.48 10.62
N VAL A 12 -14.78 29.65 11.25
CA VAL A 12 -13.75 29.96 12.27
C VAL A 12 -13.98 29.12 13.54
N LEU A 13 -15.23 28.97 13.98
CA LEU A 13 -15.59 28.15 15.13
C LEU A 13 -15.26 26.66 14.89
N ASP A 14 -15.57 26.15 13.70
CA ASP A 14 -15.28 24.75 13.33
C ASP A 14 -13.77 24.48 13.28
N ALA A 15 -12.98 25.45 12.83
CA ALA A 15 -11.53 25.38 12.87
C ALA A 15 -10.99 25.38 14.32
N ALA A 16 -11.57 26.19 15.20
CA ALA A 16 -11.19 26.23 16.61
C ALA A 16 -11.55 24.92 17.34
N ASN A 17 -12.73 24.37 17.10
CA ASN A 17 -13.15 23.11 17.72
C ASN A 17 -12.21 21.95 17.32
N ARG A 18 -11.79 21.86 16.06
CA ARG A 18 -10.80 20.84 15.63
C ARG A 18 -9.44 20.95 16.35
N ILE A 19 -9.00 22.15 16.64
CA ILE A 19 -7.77 22.36 17.41
C ILE A 19 -8.00 21.98 18.88
N LEU A 20 -9.13 22.36 19.47
CA LEU A 20 -9.50 22.02 20.86
C LEU A 20 -9.57 20.50 21.08
N ASP A 21 -10.16 19.75 20.15
CA ASP A 21 -10.22 18.28 20.21
C ASP A 21 -8.82 17.62 20.20
N GLY A 22 -7.84 18.27 19.57
CA GLY A 22 -6.44 17.84 19.56
C GLY A 22 -5.67 18.18 20.82
N LEU A 23 -6.08 19.20 21.59
CA LEU A 23 -5.36 19.66 22.79
C LEU A 23 -5.32 18.61 23.89
N GLY A 24 -6.40 17.88 24.13
CA GLY A 24 -6.50 16.87 25.18
C GLY A 24 -5.39 15.83 25.08
N ARG A 25 -5.18 15.26 23.89
CA ARG A 25 -4.13 14.26 23.63
C ARG A 25 -2.71 14.80 23.77
N ARG A 26 -2.48 16.09 23.53
CA ARG A 26 -1.16 16.72 23.70
C ARG A 26 -0.86 16.99 25.17
N THR A 27 -1.88 17.39 25.95
CA THR A 27 -1.71 17.69 27.37
C THR A 27 -1.45 16.44 28.22
N GLU A 28 -1.82 15.26 27.76
CA GLU A 28 -1.53 13.99 28.41
C GLU A 28 -0.03 13.64 28.46
N ARG A 29 0.79 14.24 27.59
CA ARG A 29 2.24 13.97 27.50
C ARG A 29 3.07 14.72 28.56
N PHE A 30 2.53 15.76 29.18
CA PHE A 30 3.24 16.53 30.18
C PHE A 30 3.29 15.82 31.52
N THR A 31 4.47 15.79 32.14
CA THR A 31 4.72 15.22 33.46
C THR A 31 4.99 16.29 34.51
N ASN A 32 5.26 17.54 34.09
CA ASN A 32 5.58 18.66 34.95
C ASN A 32 4.51 19.78 34.84
N PRO A 33 3.99 20.30 35.97
CA PRO A 33 3.04 21.41 35.99
C PRO A 33 3.53 22.67 35.29
N ASP A 34 4.85 22.98 35.39
CA ASP A 34 5.41 24.17 34.81
C ASP A 34 5.46 24.09 33.28
N GLU A 35 5.81 22.93 32.72
CA GLU A 35 5.76 22.68 31.28
C GLU A 35 4.33 22.77 30.73
N LEU A 36 3.35 22.23 31.49
CA LEU A 36 1.95 22.31 31.11
C LEU A 36 1.45 23.77 31.13
N ASN A 37 1.86 24.55 32.13
CA ASN A 37 1.52 25.97 32.19
C ASN A 37 2.18 26.76 31.06
N ALA A 38 3.45 26.49 30.75
CA ALA A 38 4.16 27.09 29.63
C ALA A 38 3.50 26.75 28.28
N PHE A 39 3.04 25.52 28.11
CA PHE A 39 2.27 25.10 26.94
C PHE A 39 1.01 25.97 26.77
N PHE A 40 0.16 26.08 27.78
CA PHE A 40 -1.06 26.91 27.70
C PHE A 40 -0.77 28.41 27.60
N ALA A 41 0.42 28.87 28.00
CA ALA A 41 0.81 30.25 27.87
C ALA A 41 1.30 30.62 26.46
N GLY A 42 2.10 29.76 25.81
CA GLY A 42 2.88 30.14 24.63
C GLY A 42 2.90 29.15 23.47
N ASP A 43 2.21 27.98 23.55
CA ASP A 43 2.16 27.04 22.41
C ASP A 43 1.43 27.64 21.22
N ALA A 44 1.98 27.37 20.03
CA ALA A 44 1.47 27.90 18.76
C ALA A 44 -0.02 27.58 18.52
N LEU A 45 -0.52 26.42 18.97
CA LEU A 45 -1.93 26.05 18.82
C LEU A 45 -2.83 26.82 19.76
N VAL A 46 -2.39 27.03 21.01
CA VAL A 46 -3.14 27.84 21.98
C VAL A 46 -3.17 29.30 21.55
N MET A 47 -2.04 29.82 21.04
CA MET A 47 -1.99 31.15 20.45
C MET A 47 -2.91 31.26 19.22
N LYS A 48 -2.95 30.24 18.38
CA LYS A 48 -3.86 30.19 17.24
C LYS A 48 -5.34 30.18 17.65
N LEU A 49 -5.69 29.46 18.72
CA LEU A 49 -7.05 29.48 19.26
C LEU A 49 -7.44 30.88 19.76
N ARG A 50 -6.52 31.61 20.43
CA ARG A 50 -6.75 33.00 20.85
C ARG A 50 -6.92 33.94 19.65
N GLU A 51 -6.10 33.77 18.61
CA GLU A 51 -6.23 34.52 17.35
C GLU A 51 -7.60 34.27 16.70
N LEU A 52 -8.09 33.01 16.68
CA LEU A 52 -9.40 32.68 16.16
C LEU A 52 -10.53 33.29 17.00
N ALA A 53 -10.39 33.33 18.32
CA ALA A 53 -11.33 34.02 19.21
C ALA A 53 -11.37 35.54 18.92
N GLU A 54 -10.21 36.21 18.79
CA GLU A 54 -10.15 37.62 18.39
C GLU A 54 -10.76 37.86 17.00
N ARG A 55 -10.55 36.94 16.05
CA ARG A 55 -11.18 37.03 14.73
C ARG A 55 -12.70 36.93 14.81
N LEU A 56 -13.26 36.13 15.70
CA LEU A 56 -14.70 36.06 15.96
C LEU A 56 -15.21 37.38 16.56
N ARG A 57 -14.45 38.01 17.48
CA ARG A 57 -14.77 39.35 18.01
C ARG A 57 -14.80 40.40 16.90
N SER A 58 -13.83 40.36 15.97
CA SER A 58 -13.82 41.28 14.83
C SER A 58 -15.01 41.09 13.89
N LEU A 59 -15.55 39.85 13.82
CA LEU A 59 -16.79 39.52 13.13
C LEU A 59 -18.05 39.88 13.93
N LYS A 60 -17.91 40.54 15.10
CA LYS A 60 -19.00 40.91 16.04
C LYS A 60 -19.78 39.71 16.59
N ASP A 61 -19.14 38.57 16.73
CA ASP A 61 -19.67 37.35 17.35
C ASP A 61 -18.90 37.06 18.65
N SER A 62 -19.11 37.89 19.66
CA SER A 62 -18.46 37.77 20.96
C SER A 62 -18.86 36.51 21.70
N VAL A 63 -20.09 36.02 21.51
CA VAL A 63 -20.56 34.79 22.18
C VAL A 63 -19.73 33.58 21.79
N LYS A 64 -19.46 33.39 20.50
CA LYS A 64 -18.60 32.29 20.03
C LYS A 64 -17.13 32.49 20.41
N ALA A 65 -16.65 33.73 20.50
CA ALA A 65 -15.30 34.03 20.97
C ALA A 65 -15.12 33.64 22.45
N ASP A 66 -16.08 34.01 23.29
CA ASP A 66 -16.08 33.69 24.72
C ASP A 66 -16.26 32.20 24.99
N ASP A 67 -16.99 31.47 24.13
CA ASP A 67 -17.10 30.01 24.14
C ASP A 67 -15.72 29.36 23.92
N ILE A 68 -14.94 29.82 22.92
CA ILE A 68 -13.59 29.32 22.67
C ILE A 68 -12.67 29.57 23.88
N GLU A 69 -12.67 30.77 24.45
CA GLU A 69 -11.85 31.07 25.62
C GLU A 69 -12.24 30.26 26.84
N SER A 70 -13.53 30.07 27.06
CA SER A 70 -14.06 29.19 28.13
C SER A 70 -13.59 27.76 27.95
N LYS A 71 -13.60 27.24 26.71
CA LYS A 71 -13.12 25.89 26.37
C LYS A 71 -11.62 25.76 26.56
N ILE A 72 -10.80 26.76 26.20
CA ILE A 72 -9.36 26.78 26.49
C ILE A 72 -9.10 26.72 27.99
N LYS A 73 -9.83 27.52 28.80
CA LYS A 73 -9.71 27.52 30.24
C LYS A 73 -10.12 26.17 30.84
N ALA A 74 -11.25 25.62 30.37
CA ALA A 74 -11.71 24.29 30.81
C ALA A 74 -10.70 23.19 30.47
N ALA A 75 -10.13 23.21 29.28
CA ALA A 75 -9.09 22.26 28.85
C ALA A 75 -7.82 22.38 29.71
N ARG A 76 -7.38 23.60 30.04
CA ARG A 76 -6.27 23.84 30.97
C ARG A 76 -6.56 23.27 32.37
N ASP A 77 -7.72 23.61 32.93
CA ASP A 77 -8.09 23.18 34.28
C ASP A 77 -8.25 21.65 34.35
N GLN A 78 -8.74 21.04 33.30
CA GLN A 78 -8.81 19.58 33.17
C GLN A 78 -7.42 18.95 33.06
N ALA A 79 -6.51 19.52 32.26
CA ALA A 79 -5.15 19.04 32.10
C ALA A 79 -4.35 19.15 33.41
N VAL A 80 -4.48 20.27 34.14
CA VAL A 80 -3.84 20.44 35.47
C VAL A 80 -4.37 19.44 36.49
N ARG A 81 -5.68 19.18 36.51
CA ARG A 81 -6.25 18.15 37.37
C ARG A 81 -5.75 16.77 36.99
N GLY A 82 -5.77 16.40 35.70
CA GLY A 82 -5.27 15.12 35.21
C GLY A 82 -3.77 14.92 35.50
N LEU A 83 -2.96 15.97 35.48
CA LEU A 83 -1.56 15.91 35.84
C LEU A 83 -1.36 15.68 37.35
N ARG A 84 -2.08 16.40 38.21
CA ARG A 84 -2.04 16.16 39.66
C ARG A 84 -2.49 14.76 40.02
N ASP A 85 -3.59 14.30 39.44
CA ASP A 85 -4.09 12.96 39.65
C ASP A 85 -3.07 11.90 39.25
N ARG A 86 -2.31 12.14 38.19
CA ARG A 86 -1.22 11.23 37.76
C ARG A 86 -0.01 11.31 38.71
N SER A 87 0.40 12.50 39.12
CA SER A 87 1.54 12.68 40.03
C SER A 87 1.29 12.09 41.42
N ASP A 88 0.05 12.07 41.89
CA ASP A 88 -0.31 11.51 43.19
C ASP A 88 -0.34 9.97 43.22
N LEU A 89 -0.61 9.34 42.06
CA LEU A 89 -0.74 7.90 41.94
C LEU A 89 0.41 7.21 41.22
N PHE A 90 1.06 7.89 40.27
CA PHE A 90 2.09 7.29 39.43
C PHE A 90 3.47 7.90 39.74
N GLU A 91 4.45 7.04 39.94
CA GLU A 91 5.87 7.37 40.03
C GLU A 91 6.60 6.92 38.74
N GLU A 92 7.79 7.43 38.48
CA GLU A 92 8.69 7.00 37.39
C GLU A 92 8.06 6.98 35.98
N GLY A 93 7.47 8.09 35.56
CA GLY A 93 6.95 8.20 34.19
C GLY A 93 5.63 7.48 33.91
N GLY A 94 4.93 7.04 34.93
CA GLY A 94 3.58 6.46 34.81
C GLY A 94 3.52 4.94 34.83
N ASN A 95 4.64 4.25 34.98
CA ASN A 95 4.71 2.80 34.99
C ASN A 95 4.58 2.16 36.39
N VAL A 96 4.62 2.97 37.45
CA VAL A 96 4.48 2.50 38.83
C VAL A 96 3.33 3.23 39.49
N ILE A 97 2.38 2.48 40.03
CA ILE A 97 1.27 3.00 40.84
C ILE A 97 1.63 2.89 42.31
N LYS A 98 1.42 4.01 43.03
CA LYS A 98 1.54 4.08 44.46
C LYS A 98 0.16 4.02 45.10
N LEU A 99 -0.12 2.95 45.81
CA LEU A 99 -1.36 2.75 46.55
C LEU A 99 -1.12 2.95 48.05
N GLY A 100 -1.25 4.20 48.49
CA GLY A 100 -0.89 4.62 49.85
C GLY A 100 0.63 4.71 50.05
N PRO A 101 1.11 4.94 51.30
CA PRO A 101 2.52 5.21 51.57
C PRO A 101 3.44 3.98 51.47
N ARG A 102 2.89 2.77 51.41
CA ARG A 102 3.66 1.51 51.55
C ARG A 102 3.74 0.65 50.29
N HIS A 103 2.80 0.79 49.36
CA HIS A 103 2.67 -0.16 48.25
C HIS A 103 2.90 0.51 46.90
N ARG A 104 3.79 -0.08 46.11
CA ARG A 104 4.11 0.31 44.73
C ARG A 104 3.95 -0.88 43.82
N PHE A 105 3.25 -0.70 42.69
CA PHE A 105 2.97 -1.76 41.73
C PHE A 105 3.38 -1.26 40.32
N SER A 106 4.08 -2.11 39.61
CA SER A 106 4.30 -1.86 38.18
C SER A 106 3.01 -2.14 37.41
N VAL A 107 2.63 -1.24 36.52
CA VAL A 107 1.40 -1.35 35.72
C VAL A 107 1.67 -1.09 34.24
N ASN A 108 0.92 -1.76 33.42
CA ASN A 108 0.89 -1.45 32.01
C ASN A 108 -0.08 -0.29 31.75
N THR A 109 0.47 0.84 31.31
CA THR A 109 -0.30 2.06 30.98
C THR A 109 -0.65 2.18 29.51
N GLN A 110 -0.21 1.22 28.68
CA GLN A 110 -0.51 1.23 27.25
C GLN A 110 -1.98 0.87 27.00
N PRO A 111 -2.66 1.54 26.06
CA PRO A 111 -4.01 1.17 25.68
C PRO A 111 -4.02 -0.26 25.12
N LEU A 112 -4.98 -1.06 25.60
CA LEU A 112 -5.18 -2.40 25.09
C LEU A 112 -5.72 -2.32 23.66
N ASP A 113 -5.01 -2.92 22.73
CA ASP A 113 -5.42 -3.06 21.34
C ASP A 113 -5.03 -4.45 20.82
N LEU A 114 -5.69 -4.92 19.76
CA LEU A 114 -5.39 -6.20 19.13
C LEU A 114 -4.62 -5.99 17.83
N THR A 115 -3.57 -6.78 17.69
CA THR A 115 -2.82 -6.88 16.44
C THR A 115 -2.71 -8.34 15.99
N LEU A 116 -2.63 -8.54 14.67
CA LEU A 116 -2.31 -9.84 14.10
C LEU A 116 -0.84 -9.85 13.74
N LEU A 117 -0.11 -10.85 14.24
CA LEU A 117 1.32 -11.04 13.99
C LEU A 117 1.57 -12.43 13.39
N PRO A 118 2.34 -12.53 12.31
CA PRO A 118 2.78 -13.82 11.77
C PRO A 118 3.81 -14.44 12.72
N ARG A 119 3.61 -15.72 13.08
CA ARG A 119 4.51 -16.51 13.90
C ARG A 119 4.83 -17.83 13.21
N GLY A 120 5.95 -17.86 12.49
CA GLY A 120 6.27 -18.99 11.65
C GLY A 120 5.22 -19.20 10.56
N ASP A 121 4.58 -20.36 10.58
CA ASP A 121 3.56 -20.75 9.59
C ASP A 121 2.12 -20.42 10.02
N GLU A 122 1.94 -19.80 11.16
CA GLU A 122 0.63 -19.47 11.73
C GLU A 122 0.51 -17.97 12.00
N MET A 123 -0.71 -17.50 12.05
CA MET A 123 -1.04 -16.15 12.50
C MET A 123 -1.44 -16.20 13.97
N ALA A 124 -1.03 -15.21 14.74
CA ALA A 124 -1.41 -15.08 16.15
C ALA A 124 -2.08 -13.73 16.41
N VAL A 125 -3.08 -13.75 17.28
CA VAL A 125 -3.66 -12.54 17.88
C VAL A 125 -2.78 -12.14 19.05
N HIS A 126 -2.31 -10.91 19.05
CA HIS A 126 -1.52 -10.34 20.14
C HIS A 126 -2.27 -9.16 20.76
N LEU A 127 -2.41 -9.19 22.07
CA LEU A 127 -2.97 -8.08 22.84
C LEU A 127 -1.84 -7.11 23.18
N THR A 128 -1.85 -5.94 22.58
CA THR A 128 -0.79 -4.93 22.69
C THR A 128 -0.57 -4.54 24.16
N GLY A 129 0.70 -4.45 24.58
CA GLY A 129 1.06 -4.11 25.94
C GLY A 129 0.95 -5.26 26.95
N THR A 130 0.73 -6.47 26.49
CA THR A 130 0.72 -7.70 27.29
C THR A 130 1.52 -8.81 26.60
N ASP A 131 1.81 -9.88 27.32
CA ASP A 131 2.42 -11.09 26.77
C ASP A 131 1.37 -12.07 26.18
N TYR A 132 0.11 -11.67 26.13
CA TYR A 132 -0.94 -12.52 25.62
C TYR A 132 -0.83 -12.69 24.11
N MET A 133 -0.65 -13.94 23.69
CA MET A 133 -0.68 -14.39 22.31
C MET A 133 -1.55 -15.64 22.18
N ALA A 134 -2.47 -15.64 21.24
CA ALA A 134 -3.28 -16.80 20.92
C ALA A 134 -3.15 -17.15 19.43
N PRO A 135 -2.96 -18.44 19.07
CA PRO A 135 -2.94 -18.84 17.67
C PRO A 135 -4.31 -18.58 17.03
N LEU A 136 -4.29 -18.09 15.81
CA LEU A 136 -5.47 -17.81 15.02
C LEU A 136 -5.48 -18.73 13.80
N GLN A 137 -6.54 -19.54 13.68
CA GLN A 137 -6.77 -20.36 12.50
C GLN A 137 -7.98 -19.82 11.76
N ASP A 138 -7.73 -19.26 10.59
CA ASP A 138 -8.77 -18.76 9.69
C ASP A 138 -8.40 -19.18 8.26
N PRO A 139 -9.25 -19.96 7.56
CA PRO A 139 -8.96 -20.49 6.23
C PRO A 139 -8.73 -19.39 5.19
N GLU A 140 -9.52 -18.31 5.23
CA GLU A 140 -9.41 -17.21 4.29
C GLU A 140 -8.09 -16.44 4.48
N LEU A 141 -7.65 -16.28 5.73
CA LEU A 141 -6.36 -15.67 6.04
C LEU A 141 -5.19 -16.56 5.62
N ALA A 142 -5.34 -17.89 5.72
CA ALA A 142 -4.31 -18.84 5.30
C ALA A 142 -4.08 -18.82 3.77
N GLU A 143 -5.13 -18.66 2.97
CA GLU A 143 -5.03 -18.48 1.50
C GLU A 143 -4.23 -17.22 1.14
N LEU A 144 -4.25 -16.20 1.99
CA LEU A 144 -3.58 -14.91 1.78
C LEU A 144 -2.20 -14.83 2.44
N ARG A 145 -1.58 -15.97 2.76
CA ARG A 145 -0.29 -16.07 3.45
C ARG A 145 0.84 -15.28 2.78
N ALA A 146 0.85 -15.19 1.47
CA ALA A 146 1.84 -14.43 0.71
C ALA A 146 1.89 -12.93 1.10
N PHE A 147 0.81 -12.40 1.69
CA PHE A 147 0.69 -11.00 2.09
C PHE A 147 0.97 -10.73 3.57
N TRP A 148 1.19 -11.75 4.41
CA TRP A 148 1.34 -11.56 5.86
C TRP A 148 2.50 -10.64 6.26
N GLN A 149 3.55 -10.62 5.46
CA GLN A 149 4.72 -9.76 5.67
C GLN A 149 4.70 -8.49 4.83
N VAL A 150 3.70 -8.33 3.97
CA VAL A 150 3.56 -7.14 3.13
C VAL A 150 2.95 -6.02 3.96
N THR A 151 3.67 -4.91 4.04
CA THR A 151 3.25 -3.74 4.82
C THR A 151 2.67 -2.62 3.97
N LEU A 152 3.04 -2.57 2.68
CA LEU A 152 2.71 -1.47 1.78
C LEU A 152 2.09 -1.98 0.49
N GLU A 153 1.07 -1.27 0.01
CA GLU A 153 0.44 -1.58 -1.27
C GLU A 153 1.27 -1.11 -2.48
N SER A 154 2.20 -0.20 -2.28
CA SER A 154 3.02 0.41 -3.34
C SER A 154 4.32 -0.31 -3.64
N GLU A 155 4.62 -1.41 -2.93
CA GLU A 155 5.87 -2.15 -3.05
C GLU A 155 5.66 -3.65 -3.00
N SER A 156 6.42 -4.38 -3.82
CA SER A 156 6.46 -5.84 -3.82
C SER A 156 7.88 -6.32 -4.14
N PRO A 157 8.24 -7.58 -3.92
CA PRO A 157 9.59 -8.07 -4.27
C PRO A 157 9.99 -7.81 -5.73
N GLY A 158 9.02 -7.71 -6.63
CA GLY A 158 9.24 -7.44 -8.05
C GLY A 158 9.11 -5.97 -8.47
N LEU A 159 8.66 -5.08 -7.57
CA LEU A 159 8.41 -3.67 -7.93
C LEU A 159 8.81 -2.74 -6.79
N TYR A 160 9.79 -1.88 -7.06
CA TYR A 160 10.23 -0.85 -6.11
C TYR A 160 9.20 0.29 -6.03
N ARG A 161 9.03 0.89 -4.86
CA ARG A 161 8.09 1.97 -4.59
C ARG A 161 8.29 3.21 -5.48
N GLY A 162 9.55 3.54 -5.77
CA GLY A 162 9.89 4.60 -6.73
C GLY A 162 9.48 4.26 -8.17
N GLU A 163 9.56 2.98 -8.58
CA GLU A 163 9.05 2.53 -9.89
C GLU A 163 7.52 2.63 -9.93
N TYR A 164 6.85 2.25 -8.84
CA TYR A 164 5.39 2.35 -8.75
C TYR A 164 4.92 3.80 -8.84
N LEU A 165 5.55 4.73 -8.11
CA LEU A 165 5.25 6.16 -8.20
C LEU A 165 5.52 6.72 -9.60
N ALA A 166 6.67 6.38 -10.21
CA ALA A 166 6.98 6.77 -11.60
C ALA A 166 5.94 6.24 -12.59
N GLY A 167 5.51 4.98 -12.41
CA GLY A 167 4.44 4.37 -13.21
C GLY A 167 3.11 5.10 -13.08
N GLN A 168 2.72 5.49 -11.87
CA GLN A 168 1.49 6.25 -11.64
C GLN A 168 1.53 7.64 -12.30
N VAL A 169 2.68 8.33 -12.23
CA VAL A 169 2.87 9.62 -12.92
C VAL A 169 2.79 9.45 -14.42
N LEU A 170 3.45 8.42 -14.99
CA LEU A 170 3.40 8.11 -16.41
C LEU A 170 1.96 7.76 -16.85
N GLU A 171 1.26 6.94 -16.11
CA GLU A 171 -0.13 6.59 -16.41
C GLU A 171 -1.06 7.81 -16.35
N ALA A 172 -0.88 8.69 -15.36
CA ALA A 172 -1.63 9.94 -15.27
C ALA A 172 -1.39 10.83 -16.50
N ALA A 173 -0.13 10.92 -16.96
CA ALA A 173 0.22 11.67 -18.16
C ALA A 173 -0.37 11.05 -19.44
N LEU A 174 -0.35 9.73 -19.59
CA LEU A 174 -0.93 9.03 -20.74
C LEU A 174 -2.45 9.13 -20.82
N THR A 175 -3.11 9.32 -19.67
CA THR A 175 -4.57 9.42 -19.56
C THR A 175 -5.06 10.86 -19.34
N ALA A 176 -4.16 11.84 -19.43
CA ALA A 176 -4.43 13.27 -19.21
C ALA A 176 -5.17 13.55 -17.87
N ARG A 177 -4.72 12.90 -16.79
CA ARG A 177 -5.25 13.06 -15.43
C ARG A 177 -4.31 13.86 -14.54
N ASP A 178 -4.84 14.37 -13.43
CA ASP A 178 -4.09 15.11 -12.40
C ASP A 178 -3.32 16.34 -12.96
N GLY A 179 -3.82 16.95 -14.04
CA GLY A 179 -3.15 18.08 -14.69
C GLY A 179 -1.81 17.72 -15.35
N LEU A 180 -1.64 16.45 -15.74
CA LEU A 180 -0.51 15.93 -16.48
C LEU A 180 -0.97 15.43 -17.85
N ASP A 181 -0.19 15.68 -18.86
CA ASP A 181 -0.24 15.04 -20.18
C ASP A 181 1.16 14.61 -20.60
N ILE A 182 1.24 13.74 -21.59
CA ILE A 182 2.52 13.15 -22.01
C ILE A 182 3.50 14.21 -22.57
N GLU A 183 3.00 15.25 -23.25
CA GLU A 183 3.82 16.31 -23.81
C GLU A 183 4.42 17.20 -22.72
N THR A 184 3.62 17.47 -21.69
CA THR A 184 4.09 18.18 -20.49
C THR A 184 5.13 17.35 -19.75
N LEU A 185 4.94 16.04 -19.59
CA LEU A 185 5.90 15.16 -18.93
C LEU A 185 7.22 15.08 -19.71
N GLU A 186 7.16 14.96 -21.04
CA GLU A 186 8.35 14.98 -21.90
C GLU A 186 9.16 16.29 -21.79
N ARG A 187 8.48 17.43 -21.67
CA ARG A 187 9.15 18.72 -21.42
C ARG A 187 9.81 18.78 -20.04
N LEU A 188 9.12 18.28 -19.01
CA LEU A 188 9.65 18.25 -17.66
C LEU A 188 10.87 17.35 -17.50
N VAL A 189 11.00 16.29 -18.31
CA VAL A 189 12.20 15.43 -18.33
C VAL A 189 13.48 16.22 -18.66
N GLY A 190 13.37 17.30 -19.42
CA GLY A 190 14.48 18.21 -19.73
C GLY A 190 14.90 19.13 -18.56
N ASP A 191 14.04 19.28 -17.54
CA ASP A 191 14.29 20.10 -16.33
C ASP A 191 14.17 19.22 -15.07
N PRO A 192 15.29 18.72 -14.52
CA PRO A 192 15.29 17.81 -13.39
C PRO A 192 14.61 18.36 -12.14
N ASP A 193 14.76 19.66 -11.88
CA ASP A 193 14.18 20.27 -10.67
C ASP A 193 12.66 20.44 -10.81
N ALA A 194 12.20 20.88 -11.98
CA ALA A 194 10.79 20.99 -12.29
C ALA A 194 10.10 19.61 -12.25
N LEU A 195 10.73 18.57 -12.81
CA LEU A 195 10.21 17.20 -12.77
C LEU A 195 10.11 16.69 -11.32
N THR A 196 11.19 16.85 -10.53
CA THR A 196 11.19 16.39 -9.12
C THR A 196 10.12 17.12 -8.31
N ASN A 197 9.94 18.42 -8.50
CA ASN A 197 8.89 19.18 -7.85
C ASN A 197 7.50 18.70 -8.25
N ARG A 198 7.27 18.40 -9.52
CA ARG A 198 6.00 17.89 -10.02
C ARG A 198 5.69 16.49 -9.49
N VAL A 199 6.68 15.60 -9.43
CA VAL A 199 6.55 14.27 -8.83
C VAL A 199 6.24 14.37 -7.33
N ARG A 200 6.90 15.30 -6.62
CA ARG A 200 6.65 15.56 -5.20
C ARG A 200 5.23 16.05 -4.94
N GLU A 201 4.73 16.96 -5.79
CA GLU A 201 3.34 17.44 -5.72
C GLU A 201 2.37 16.28 -5.93
N PHE A 202 2.58 15.44 -6.93
CA PHE A 202 1.79 14.26 -7.22
C PHE A 202 1.79 13.25 -6.06
N ALA A 203 2.96 12.97 -5.47
CA ALA A 203 3.13 12.09 -4.32
C ALA A 203 2.47 12.64 -3.05
N SER A 204 2.39 13.97 -2.88
CA SER A 204 1.87 14.60 -1.67
C SER A 204 0.40 14.24 -1.37
N ALA A 205 -0.40 14.00 -2.39
CA ALA A 205 -1.76 13.53 -2.28
C ALA A 205 -1.87 12.02 -1.95
N ARG A 206 -0.75 11.29 -2.03
CA ARG A 206 -0.67 9.82 -2.00
C ARG A 206 0.26 9.28 -0.90
N TYR A 207 0.52 10.06 0.16
CA TYR A 207 1.38 9.60 1.28
C TYR A 207 0.87 8.36 2.01
N ARG A 208 -0.40 7.99 1.83
CA ARG A 208 -0.94 6.71 2.33
C ARG A 208 -0.25 5.50 1.71
N ASP A 209 0.31 5.64 0.52
CA ASP A 209 1.05 4.60 -0.19
C ASP A 209 2.45 4.38 0.42
N GLY A 210 2.80 5.07 1.49
CA GLY A 210 4.06 4.91 2.22
C GLY A 210 5.25 5.60 1.57
N TYR A 211 5.05 6.60 0.72
CA TYR A 211 6.14 7.36 0.13
C TYR A 211 6.86 8.21 1.17
N GLU A 212 8.19 8.16 1.16
CA GLU A 212 9.06 8.99 1.96
C GLU A 212 9.52 10.18 1.14
N LYS A 213 9.22 11.39 1.64
CA LYS A 213 9.58 12.65 0.99
C LYS A 213 11.09 12.80 0.89
N GLY A 214 11.58 13.13 -0.30
CA GLY A 214 13.01 13.30 -0.58
C GLY A 214 13.73 12.02 -0.98
N ILE A 215 13.09 10.86 -0.87
CA ILE A 215 13.60 9.56 -1.33
C ILE A 215 12.82 9.12 -2.55
N HIS A 216 11.56 8.72 -2.38
CA HIS A 216 10.76 8.12 -3.46
C HIS A 216 10.34 9.13 -4.53
N ASP A 217 10.13 10.41 -4.19
CA ASP A 217 9.89 11.48 -5.14
C ASP A 217 11.15 11.78 -5.99
N HIS A 218 12.33 11.77 -5.38
CA HIS A 218 13.61 11.89 -6.07
C HIS A 218 13.85 10.71 -7.01
N ASP A 219 13.73 9.50 -6.49
CA ASP A 219 13.98 8.27 -7.26
C ASP A 219 12.99 8.12 -8.42
N ALA A 220 11.71 8.40 -8.19
CA ALA A 220 10.70 8.36 -9.26
C ALA A 220 11.00 9.39 -10.38
N ALA A 221 11.51 10.57 -10.03
CA ALA A 221 11.92 11.55 -11.03
C ALA A 221 13.11 11.04 -11.86
N LEU A 222 14.10 10.39 -11.25
CA LEU A 222 15.22 9.76 -11.97
C LEU A 222 14.75 8.62 -12.88
N ILE A 223 13.83 7.79 -12.42
CA ILE A 223 13.22 6.71 -13.19
C ILE A 223 12.46 7.29 -14.40
N LEU A 224 11.64 8.31 -14.19
CA LEU A 224 10.91 8.98 -15.28
C LEU A 224 11.85 9.58 -16.32
N ARG A 225 12.95 10.21 -15.89
CA ARG A 225 13.98 10.72 -16.83
C ARG A 225 14.59 9.62 -17.71
N ALA A 226 14.74 8.41 -17.16
CA ALA A 226 15.26 7.28 -17.89
C ALA A 226 14.22 6.66 -18.86
N VAL A 227 12.95 6.58 -18.45
CA VAL A 227 11.90 5.80 -19.12
C VAL A 227 11.06 6.62 -20.10
N VAL A 228 10.72 7.87 -19.79
CA VAL A 228 9.85 8.70 -20.65
C VAL A 228 10.39 8.88 -22.08
N PRO A 229 11.70 9.11 -22.29
CA PRO A 229 12.24 9.21 -23.63
C PRO A 229 12.14 7.92 -24.47
N LEU A 230 11.97 6.76 -23.80
CA LEU A 230 11.84 5.46 -24.48
C LEU A 230 10.40 5.20 -24.93
N TYR A 231 9.41 5.82 -24.29
CA TYR A 231 8.00 5.46 -24.46
C TYR A 231 7.47 5.65 -25.89
N ARG A 232 7.63 6.86 -26.46
CA ARG A 232 7.15 7.14 -27.82
C ARG A 232 7.87 6.33 -28.90
N PRO A 233 9.21 6.24 -28.90
CA PRO A 233 9.93 5.43 -29.89
C PRO A 233 9.59 3.94 -29.80
N ALA A 234 9.31 3.42 -28.60
CA ALA A 234 8.93 2.03 -28.41
C ALA A 234 7.57 1.69 -29.08
N GLY A 235 6.62 2.62 -29.09
CA GLY A 235 5.29 2.38 -29.67
C GLY A 235 4.64 1.10 -29.12
N PRO A 236 4.19 0.13 -29.98
CA PRO A 236 3.63 -1.13 -29.51
C PRO A 236 4.59 -2.00 -28.69
N LEU A 237 5.90 -1.78 -28.78
CA LEU A 237 6.92 -2.54 -28.05
C LEU A 237 6.97 -2.23 -26.54
N VAL A 238 6.15 -1.33 -26.04
CA VAL A 238 5.93 -1.11 -24.58
C VAL A 238 5.24 -2.27 -23.88
N HIS A 239 4.67 -3.21 -24.64
CA HIS A 239 4.10 -4.44 -24.09
C HIS A 239 5.19 -5.49 -23.87
N ALA A 240 5.04 -6.36 -22.87
CA ALA A 240 6.01 -7.39 -22.53
C ALA A 240 6.35 -8.29 -23.74
N ALA A 241 7.61 -8.72 -23.81
CA ALA A 241 8.09 -9.61 -24.86
C ALA A 241 7.25 -10.89 -24.98
N ASP A 242 6.88 -11.49 -23.85
CA ASP A 242 6.07 -12.71 -23.81
C ASP A 242 4.62 -12.48 -24.27
N ALA A 243 4.07 -11.31 -23.97
CA ALA A 243 2.74 -10.93 -24.47
C ALA A 243 2.77 -10.69 -25.99
N ARG A 244 3.83 -10.06 -26.52
CA ARG A 244 4.02 -9.89 -27.96
C ARG A 244 4.17 -11.24 -28.66
N ALA A 245 4.92 -12.16 -28.05
CA ALA A 245 5.09 -13.51 -28.56
C ALA A 245 3.77 -14.30 -28.64
N LEU A 246 2.98 -14.25 -27.56
CA LEU A 246 1.65 -14.86 -27.51
C LEU A 246 0.71 -14.26 -28.56
N ALA A 247 0.72 -12.94 -28.68
CA ALA A 247 -0.07 -12.22 -29.68
C ALA A 247 0.29 -12.61 -31.11
N ALA A 248 1.57 -12.76 -31.42
CA ALA A 248 2.04 -13.18 -32.75
C ALA A 248 1.60 -14.61 -33.09
N ALA A 249 1.72 -15.54 -32.13
CA ALA A 249 1.25 -16.91 -32.31
C ALA A 249 -0.27 -16.97 -32.57
N PHE A 250 -1.04 -16.26 -31.76
CA PHE A 250 -2.50 -16.15 -31.95
C PHE A 250 -2.85 -15.53 -33.30
N TRP A 251 -2.20 -14.41 -33.66
CA TRP A 251 -2.49 -13.68 -34.89
C TRP A 251 -2.22 -14.52 -36.14
N ARG A 252 -1.19 -15.34 -36.11
CA ARG A 252 -0.92 -16.30 -37.19
C ARG A 252 -2.09 -17.25 -37.43
N GLN A 253 -2.70 -17.80 -36.36
CA GLN A 253 -3.88 -18.65 -36.50
C GLN A 253 -5.10 -17.82 -36.93
N ALA A 254 -5.30 -16.63 -36.36
CA ALA A 254 -6.43 -15.76 -36.66
C ALA A 254 -6.48 -15.37 -38.16
N GLN A 255 -5.31 -15.14 -38.77
CA GLN A 255 -5.22 -14.88 -40.23
C GLN A 255 -5.54 -16.13 -41.08
N ALA A 256 -5.23 -17.31 -40.58
CA ALA A 256 -5.56 -18.57 -41.29
C ALA A 256 -7.07 -18.94 -41.19
N THR A 257 -7.79 -18.35 -40.23
CA THR A 257 -9.23 -18.55 -40.00
C THR A 257 -9.96 -17.20 -39.99
N PRO A 258 -10.18 -16.56 -41.15
CA PRO A 258 -10.70 -15.19 -41.22
C PRO A 258 -12.15 -15.02 -40.78
N GLU A 259 -12.87 -16.12 -40.48
CA GLU A 259 -14.28 -16.10 -40.08
C GLU A 259 -14.59 -15.23 -38.86
N ALA A 260 -13.65 -15.07 -37.94
CA ALA A 260 -13.81 -14.25 -36.76
C ALA A 260 -13.72 -12.73 -37.04
N GLY A 261 -13.25 -12.32 -38.23
CA GLY A 261 -13.20 -10.93 -38.67
C GLY A 261 -12.31 -10.00 -37.79
N TRP A 262 -11.34 -10.56 -37.06
CA TRP A 262 -10.54 -9.81 -36.09
C TRP A 262 -9.86 -8.58 -36.68
N LEU A 263 -9.32 -8.67 -37.89
CA LEU A 263 -8.63 -7.58 -38.55
C LEU A 263 -9.54 -6.35 -38.71
N GLU A 264 -10.74 -6.57 -39.28
CA GLU A 264 -11.71 -5.49 -39.51
C GLU A 264 -12.27 -4.94 -38.20
N ARG A 265 -12.51 -5.80 -37.22
CA ARG A 265 -12.98 -5.38 -35.89
C ARG A 265 -11.96 -4.50 -35.18
N ILE A 266 -10.67 -4.84 -35.24
CA ILE A 266 -9.58 -4.04 -34.66
C ILE A 266 -9.48 -2.69 -35.35
N ARG A 267 -9.51 -2.67 -36.69
CA ARG A 267 -9.48 -1.43 -37.48
C ARG A 267 -10.65 -0.51 -37.15
N ASN A 268 -11.84 -1.07 -37.08
CA ASN A 268 -13.05 -0.31 -36.76
C ASN A 268 -12.98 0.25 -35.33
N ALA A 269 -12.58 -0.55 -34.34
CA ALA A 269 -12.42 -0.09 -32.97
C ALA A 269 -11.37 1.04 -32.83
N ASN A 270 -10.25 0.92 -33.56
CA ASN A 270 -9.23 1.95 -33.59
C ASN A 270 -9.71 3.23 -34.32
N ALA A 271 -10.49 3.10 -35.39
CA ALA A 271 -11.10 4.25 -36.08
C ALA A 271 -12.08 4.98 -35.18
N VAL A 272 -12.96 4.26 -34.44
CA VAL A 272 -13.88 4.86 -33.47
C VAL A 272 -13.11 5.60 -32.38
N ARG A 273 -12.07 4.98 -31.82
CA ARG A 273 -11.25 5.61 -30.79
C ARG A 273 -10.57 6.90 -31.29
N SER A 274 -10.03 6.90 -32.52
CA SER A 274 -9.31 8.06 -33.05
C SER A 274 -10.23 9.20 -33.47
N GLN A 275 -11.41 8.89 -34.03
CA GLN A 275 -12.34 9.89 -34.57
C GLN A 275 -13.31 10.43 -33.52
N LEU A 276 -13.81 9.56 -32.62
CA LEU A 276 -14.82 9.91 -31.63
C LEU A 276 -14.25 10.08 -30.21
N GLN A 277 -12.94 9.83 -30.03
CA GLN A 277 -12.27 9.84 -28.71
C GLN A 277 -12.95 8.90 -27.69
N ASP A 278 -13.66 7.86 -28.18
CA ASP A 278 -14.33 6.86 -27.37
C ASP A 278 -13.52 5.57 -27.35
N ALA A 279 -13.10 5.18 -26.15
CA ALA A 279 -12.32 3.96 -25.93
C ALA A 279 -13.19 2.73 -25.62
N SER A 280 -14.51 2.88 -25.47
CA SER A 280 -15.41 1.81 -25.03
C SER A 280 -15.38 0.59 -25.97
N ALA A 281 -15.47 0.83 -27.28
CA ALA A 281 -15.39 -0.23 -28.29
C ALA A 281 -14.05 -0.96 -28.27
N SER A 282 -12.94 -0.23 -28.10
CA SER A 282 -11.59 -0.82 -28.00
C SER A 282 -11.43 -1.65 -26.73
N THR A 283 -12.03 -1.22 -25.60
CA THR A 283 -11.98 -1.95 -24.33
C THR A 283 -12.77 -3.26 -24.42
N ALA A 284 -13.99 -3.21 -24.92
CA ALA A 284 -14.81 -4.40 -25.12
C ALA A 284 -14.15 -5.42 -26.05
N LEU A 285 -13.55 -4.95 -27.15
CA LEU A 285 -12.82 -5.80 -28.09
C LEU A 285 -11.55 -6.39 -27.47
N ALA A 286 -10.84 -5.63 -26.61
CA ALA A 286 -9.68 -6.14 -25.87
C ALA A 286 -10.04 -7.31 -24.96
N ASP A 287 -11.19 -7.25 -24.26
CA ASP A 287 -11.66 -8.32 -23.39
C ASP A 287 -12.08 -9.58 -24.19
N GLU A 288 -12.67 -9.41 -25.37
CA GLU A 288 -12.95 -10.54 -26.27
C GLU A 288 -11.68 -11.17 -26.83
N LEU A 289 -10.75 -10.36 -27.31
CA LEU A 289 -9.46 -10.82 -27.79
C LEU A 289 -8.69 -11.57 -26.71
N ALA A 290 -8.65 -11.03 -25.50
CA ALA A 290 -7.97 -11.66 -24.37
C ALA A 290 -8.54 -13.06 -24.08
N ARG A 291 -9.85 -13.22 -24.11
CA ARG A 291 -10.49 -14.54 -23.94
C ARG A 291 -10.10 -15.50 -25.07
N ALA A 292 -10.18 -15.05 -26.33
CA ALA A 292 -9.82 -15.87 -27.49
C ALA A 292 -8.33 -16.27 -27.47
N ILE A 293 -7.45 -15.36 -27.05
CA ILE A 293 -6.01 -15.63 -26.87
C ILE A 293 -5.78 -16.66 -25.75
N GLY A 294 -6.50 -16.57 -24.63
CA GLY A 294 -6.41 -17.53 -23.53
C GLY A 294 -6.85 -18.94 -23.95
N GLU A 295 -7.99 -19.05 -24.64
CA GLU A 295 -8.45 -20.32 -25.20
C GLU A 295 -7.46 -20.89 -26.21
N PHE A 296 -6.86 -20.03 -27.05
CA PHE A 296 -5.82 -20.42 -27.99
C PHE A 296 -4.58 -20.95 -27.26
N ARG A 297 -4.05 -20.19 -26.28
CA ARG A 297 -2.87 -20.59 -25.50
C ARG A 297 -3.06 -21.96 -24.85
N ALA A 298 -4.21 -22.17 -24.20
CA ALA A 298 -4.53 -23.43 -23.53
C ALA A 298 -4.65 -24.60 -24.54
N ARG A 299 -5.36 -24.38 -25.67
CA ARG A 299 -5.55 -25.42 -26.71
C ARG A 299 -4.24 -25.83 -27.36
N GLN A 300 -3.32 -24.86 -27.57
CA GLN A 300 -2.01 -25.13 -28.19
C GLN A 300 -0.94 -25.55 -27.16
N ALA A 301 -1.29 -25.56 -25.87
CA ALA A 301 -0.41 -25.85 -24.74
C ALA A 301 0.91 -25.04 -24.79
N LEU A 302 0.80 -23.75 -25.10
CA LEU A 302 1.99 -22.87 -25.21
C LEU A 302 2.62 -22.66 -23.84
N PRO A 303 3.97 -22.75 -23.71
CA PRO A 303 4.69 -22.57 -22.46
C PRO A 303 4.87 -21.08 -22.12
N ILE A 304 3.79 -20.32 -22.15
CA ILE A 304 3.74 -18.88 -21.81
C ILE A 304 2.84 -18.74 -20.59
N GLU A 305 3.26 -17.92 -19.64
CA GLU A 305 2.54 -17.70 -18.38
C GLU A 305 1.12 -17.19 -18.60
N GLU A 306 0.24 -17.56 -17.68
CA GLU A 306 -1.14 -17.06 -17.63
C GLU A 306 -1.15 -15.58 -17.20
N GLY A 307 -2.20 -14.87 -17.62
CA GLY A 307 -2.39 -13.46 -17.24
C GLY A 307 -1.85 -12.44 -18.25
N LEU A 308 -1.15 -12.90 -19.30
CA LEU A 308 -0.63 -12.03 -20.38
C LEU A 308 -1.61 -11.78 -21.52
N GLU A 309 -2.76 -12.46 -21.52
CA GLU A 309 -3.74 -12.44 -22.61
C GLU A 309 -4.29 -11.04 -22.90
N ARG A 310 -4.57 -10.28 -21.84
CA ARG A 310 -5.06 -8.89 -21.97
C ARG A 310 -3.99 -7.98 -22.53
N GLU A 311 -2.74 -8.18 -22.16
CA GLU A 311 -1.59 -7.43 -22.68
C GLU A 311 -1.30 -7.80 -24.14
N ALA A 312 -1.40 -9.07 -24.49
CA ALA A 312 -1.30 -9.55 -25.86
C ALA A 312 -2.40 -8.96 -26.76
N ALA A 313 -3.63 -8.87 -26.26
CA ALA A 313 -4.73 -8.19 -26.95
C ALA A 313 -4.44 -6.69 -27.17
N ALA A 314 -3.94 -6.02 -26.13
CA ALA A 314 -3.56 -4.60 -26.21
C ALA A 314 -2.44 -4.36 -27.24
N PHE A 315 -1.45 -5.26 -27.31
CA PHE A 315 -0.40 -5.21 -28.34
C PHE A 315 -0.97 -5.34 -29.75
N LEU A 316 -1.93 -6.25 -29.98
CA LEU A 316 -2.59 -6.38 -31.30
C LEU A 316 -3.36 -5.10 -31.66
N LEU A 317 -4.12 -4.52 -30.72
CA LEU A 317 -4.84 -3.28 -30.92
C LEU A 317 -3.89 -2.09 -31.20
N ALA A 318 -2.70 -2.08 -30.60
CA ALA A 318 -1.69 -1.05 -30.83
C ALA A 318 -0.92 -1.24 -32.16
N SER A 319 -0.71 -2.49 -32.59
CA SER A 319 0.09 -2.83 -33.78
C SER A 319 -0.73 -2.75 -35.06
N ILE A 320 -2.01 -3.13 -35.01
CA ILE A 320 -2.89 -3.16 -36.18
C ILE A 320 -3.64 -1.83 -36.25
N THR A 321 -3.29 -1.05 -37.25
CA THR A 321 -3.90 0.26 -37.54
C THR A 321 -4.59 0.24 -38.90
N HIS A 322 -5.22 1.36 -39.31
CA HIS A 322 -5.77 1.51 -40.63
C HIS A 322 -4.68 1.32 -41.74
N ASP A 323 -3.49 1.82 -41.46
CA ASP A 323 -2.40 1.91 -42.42
C ASP A 323 -1.40 0.73 -42.33
N SER A 324 -1.48 -0.10 -41.26
CA SER A 324 -0.51 -1.18 -41.04
C SER A 324 -1.14 -2.41 -40.41
N GLU A 325 -0.82 -3.57 -40.96
CA GLU A 325 -1.13 -4.90 -40.43
C GLU A 325 0.12 -5.60 -39.86
N GLN A 326 1.27 -4.90 -39.87
CA GLN A 326 2.53 -5.49 -39.47
C GLN A 326 2.71 -5.53 -38.00
N LEU A 327 3.02 -6.71 -37.46
CA LEU A 327 3.46 -6.85 -36.07
C LEU A 327 4.91 -6.37 -35.92
N SER A 328 5.19 -5.68 -34.80
CA SER A 328 6.53 -5.20 -34.50
C SER A 328 7.25 -6.20 -33.59
N PHE A 329 8.47 -6.62 -33.98
CA PHE A 329 9.39 -7.40 -33.15
C PHE A 329 10.63 -6.56 -32.85
N THR A 330 11.25 -6.84 -31.73
CA THR A 330 12.45 -6.12 -31.31
C THR A 330 13.70 -6.60 -32.06
N ARG A 331 14.66 -5.70 -32.23
CA ARG A 331 16.00 -6.06 -32.68
C ARG A 331 16.68 -7.03 -31.70
N TYR A 332 16.32 -6.98 -30.40
CA TYR A 332 16.83 -7.90 -29.38
C TYR A 332 16.45 -9.36 -29.68
N ALA A 333 15.17 -9.62 -30.00
CA ALA A 333 14.71 -10.94 -30.41
C ALA A 333 15.37 -11.44 -31.70
N ALA A 334 15.49 -10.55 -32.69
CA ALA A 334 16.19 -10.88 -33.95
C ALA A 334 17.66 -11.22 -33.73
N SER A 335 18.37 -10.43 -32.93
CA SER A 335 19.77 -10.69 -32.59
C SER A 335 19.99 -11.99 -31.86
N LEU A 336 19.02 -12.38 -30.99
CA LEU A 336 19.07 -13.67 -30.31
C LEU A 336 18.91 -14.83 -31.29
N LEU A 337 18.04 -14.71 -32.30
CA LEU A 337 17.92 -15.71 -33.38
C LEU A 337 19.17 -15.77 -34.27
N GLU A 338 19.73 -14.65 -34.64
CA GLU A 338 20.99 -14.58 -35.42
C GLU A 338 22.12 -15.30 -34.66
N ALA A 339 22.22 -15.07 -33.33
CA ALA A 339 23.19 -15.75 -32.48
C ALA A 339 22.95 -17.26 -32.40
N LEU A 340 21.67 -17.70 -32.29
CA LEU A 340 21.31 -19.12 -32.32
C LEU A 340 21.71 -19.77 -33.65
N GLN A 341 21.37 -19.14 -34.76
CA GLN A 341 21.70 -19.63 -36.11
C GLN A 341 23.23 -19.74 -36.32
N ALA A 342 23.99 -18.74 -35.89
CA ALA A 342 25.47 -18.77 -35.95
C ALA A 342 26.03 -19.93 -35.10
N GLN A 343 25.47 -20.17 -33.93
CA GLN A 343 25.88 -21.29 -33.06
C GLN A 343 25.58 -22.66 -33.68
N LEU A 344 24.37 -22.81 -34.26
CA LEU A 344 23.96 -24.05 -34.94
C LEU A 344 24.87 -24.32 -36.15
N ALA A 345 25.11 -23.32 -36.98
CA ALA A 345 26.01 -23.41 -38.12
C ALA A 345 27.45 -23.79 -37.71
N GLY A 346 27.97 -23.14 -36.68
CA GLY A 346 29.31 -23.43 -36.14
C GLY A 346 29.45 -24.84 -35.56
N SER A 347 28.35 -25.46 -35.08
CA SER A 347 28.34 -26.84 -34.59
C SER A 347 27.90 -27.88 -35.61
N GLY A 348 27.48 -27.47 -36.81
CA GLY A 348 26.93 -28.36 -37.84
C GLY A 348 25.59 -29.00 -37.47
N SER A 349 24.84 -28.38 -36.52
CA SER A 349 23.60 -28.91 -35.96
C SER A 349 22.32 -28.39 -36.62
N ASP A 350 22.43 -27.54 -37.64
CA ASP A 350 21.30 -26.89 -38.32
C ASP A 350 20.26 -27.87 -38.84
N ALA A 351 20.70 -28.92 -39.53
CA ALA A 351 19.81 -29.93 -40.14
C ALA A 351 19.07 -30.74 -39.04
N LEU A 352 19.77 -31.08 -37.95
CA LEU A 352 19.19 -31.83 -36.83
C LEU A 352 18.16 -30.98 -36.10
N PHE A 353 18.48 -29.71 -35.86
CA PHE A 353 17.57 -28.77 -35.22
C PHE A 353 16.30 -28.54 -36.07
N ALA A 354 16.44 -28.26 -37.37
CA ALA A 354 15.33 -28.09 -38.28
C ALA A 354 14.44 -29.36 -38.34
N GLN A 355 15.04 -30.55 -38.41
CA GLN A 355 14.32 -31.82 -38.41
C GLN A 355 13.58 -32.03 -37.08
N ALA A 356 14.18 -31.70 -35.96
CA ALA A 356 13.54 -31.80 -34.64
C ALA A 356 12.31 -30.89 -34.53
N LEU A 357 12.39 -29.66 -35.00
CA LEU A 357 11.27 -28.72 -35.03
C LEU A 357 10.17 -29.21 -36.00
N GLN A 358 10.54 -29.75 -37.17
CA GLN A 358 9.59 -30.23 -38.14
C GLN A 358 8.79 -31.43 -37.61
N ARG A 359 9.41 -32.34 -36.85
CA ARG A 359 8.73 -33.47 -36.20
C ARG A 359 7.66 -33.06 -35.19
N LEU A 360 7.76 -31.84 -34.68
CA LEU A 360 6.83 -31.30 -33.68
C LEU A 360 5.82 -30.32 -34.26
N GLN A 361 5.74 -30.17 -35.59
CA GLN A 361 4.86 -29.18 -36.24
C GLN A 361 3.37 -29.33 -35.85
N ASP A 362 2.92 -30.56 -35.58
CA ASP A 362 1.53 -30.87 -35.15
C ASP A 362 1.33 -30.69 -33.64
N ARG A 363 2.37 -30.31 -32.89
CA ARG A 363 2.37 -30.08 -31.44
C ARG A 363 3.02 -28.73 -31.11
N PRO A 364 2.32 -27.61 -31.36
CA PRO A 364 2.89 -26.28 -31.25
C PRO A 364 3.54 -25.95 -29.89
N GLY A 365 2.93 -26.35 -28.77
CA GLY A 365 3.50 -26.15 -27.46
C GLY A 365 4.83 -26.91 -27.25
N SER A 366 4.95 -28.15 -27.78
CA SER A 366 6.21 -28.91 -27.70
C SER A 366 7.28 -28.32 -28.61
N GLN A 367 6.87 -27.87 -29.82
CA GLN A 367 7.76 -27.20 -30.75
C GLN A 367 8.34 -25.90 -30.15
N TRP A 368 7.47 -25.09 -29.52
CA TRP A 368 7.85 -23.88 -28.82
C TRP A 368 8.79 -24.16 -27.64
N SER A 369 8.46 -25.16 -26.82
CA SER A 369 9.30 -25.58 -25.69
C SER A 369 10.69 -26.02 -26.10
N LEU A 370 10.80 -26.78 -27.19
CA LEU A 370 12.09 -27.19 -27.72
C LEU A 370 12.94 -25.97 -28.14
N LEU A 371 12.36 -25.06 -28.94
CA LEU A 371 13.07 -23.85 -29.37
C LEU A 371 13.46 -22.99 -28.18
N LEU A 372 12.57 -22.82 -27.20
CA LEU A 372 12.83 -22.05 -26.01
C LEU A 372 14.01 -22.61 -25.19
N GLN A 373 14.13 -23.94 -25.05
CA GLN A 373 15.26 -24.59 -24.38
C GLN A 373 16.60 -24.26 -25.07
N TRP A 374 16.64 -24.24 -26.41
CA TRP A 374 17.83 -23.85 -27.16
C TRP A 374 18.18 -22.38 -26.93
N LEU A 375 17.20 -21.49 -26.98
CA LEU A 375 17.38 -20.07 -26.70
C LEU A 375 17.85 -19.83 -25.26
N GLN A 376 17.25 -20.53 -24.28
CA GLN A 376 17.66 -20.43 -22.87
C GLN A 376 19.11 -20.94 -22.66
N ALA A 377 19.48 -22.02 -23.31
CA ALA A 377 20.88 -22.50 -23.26
C ALA A 377 21.86 -21.50 -23.88
N LEU A 378 21.43 -20.75 -24.90
CA LEU A 378 22.24 -19.70 -25.50
C LEU A 378 22.38 -18.49 -24.56
N VAL A 379 21.30 -17.99 -23.96
CA VAL A 379 21.35 -16.82 -23.05
C VAL A 379 22.05 -17.11 -21.74
N ALA A 380 22.18 -18.38 -21.34
CA ALA A 380 23.01 -18.77 -20.18
C ALA A 380 24.52 -18.57 -20.44
N ARG A 381 24.93 -18.31 -21.67
CA ARG A 381 26.33 -18.02 -22.03
C ARG A 381 26.71 -16.55 -21.78
N PRO A 382 27.97 -16.27 -21.45
CA PRO A 382 28.45 -14.90 -21.34
C PRO A 382 28.15 -14.08 -22.62
N GLY A 383 27.68 -12.86 -22.44
CA GLY A 383 27.36 -11.92 -23.52
C GLY A 383 25.91 -11.93 -24.01
N HIS A 384 25.11 -12.93 -23.67
CA HIS A 384 23.69 -13.00 -24.10
C HIS A 384 22.67 -12.90 -22.95
N ALA A 385 23.09 -12.84 -21.70
CA ALA A 385 22.20 -12.82 -20.53
C ALA A 385 21.18 -11.67 -20.55
N ALA A 386 21.56 -10.49 -21.06
CA ALA A 386 20.67 -9.33 -21.18
C ALA A 386 19.50 -9.56 -22.16
N LEU A 387 19.59 -10.55 -23.06
CA LEU A 387 18.58 -10.90 -24.04
C LEU A 387 17.58 -11.96 -23.54
N ALA A 388 17.76 -12.48 -22.33
CA ALA A 388 16.93 -13.56 -21.77
C ALA A 388 15.43 -13.24 -21.80
N ALA A 389 15.06 -11.99 -21.51
CA ALA A 389 13.67 -11.53 -21.51
C ALA A 389 12.99 -11.60 -22.90
N TYR A 390 13.76 -11.70 -23.98
CA TYR A 390 13.25 -11.74 -25.36
C TYR A 390 13.22 -13.14 -25.95
N ALA A 391 13.44 -14.20 -25.16
CA ALA A 391 13.50 -15.57 -25.67
C ALA A 391 12.17 -16.04 -26.25
N HIS A 392 11.03 -15.72 -25.62
CA HIS A 392 9.71 -16.05 -26.16
C HIS A 392 9.40 -15.28 -27.45
N GLU A 393 9.78 -14.00 -27.50
CA GLU A 393 9.60 -13.18 -28.70
C GLU A 393 10.47 -13.69 -29.87
N ALA A 394 11.70 -14.10 -29.59
CA ALA A 394 12.56 -14.76 -30.57
C ALA A 394 11.96 -16.10 -31.07
N ALA A 395 11.38 -16.90 -30.17
CA ALA A 395 10.69 -18.12 -30.54
C ALA A 395 9.48 -17.84 -31.46
N ALA A 396 8.67 -16.83 -31.13
CA ALA A 396 7.54 -16.43 -31.96
C ALA A 396 8.00 -15.93 -33.35
N LEU A 397 9.06 -15.12 -33.40
CA LEU A 397 9.64 -14.62 -34.64
C LEU A 397 10.14 -15.76 -35.52
N HIS A 398 10.81 -16.78 -34.96
CA HIS A 398 11.28 -17.95 -35.71
C HIS A 398 10.14 -18.81 -36.24
N LEU A 399 9.14 -19.12 -35.40
CA LEU A 399 8.06 -20.06 -35.74
C LEU A 399 6.98 -19.44 -36.63
N HIS A 400 6.70 -18.16 -36.47
CA HIS A 400 5.56 -17.49 -37.10
C HIS A 400 5.94 -16.31 -37.98
N GLY A 401 7.11 -15.67 -37.75
CA GLY A 401 7.58 -14.52 -38.54
C GLY A 401 7.56 -14.71 -40.03
N PRO A 402 8.06 -15.85 -40.60
CA PRO A 402 8.03 -16.08 -42.04
C PRO A 402 6.64 -16.07 -42.67
N GLN A 403 5.60 -16.20 -41.89
CA GLN A 403 4.19 -16.32 -42.33
C GLN A 403 3.32 -15.14 -41.89
N LEU A 404 3.89 -14.17 -41.18
CA LEU A 404 3.22 -12.96 -40.71
C LEU A 404 3.79 -11.71 -41.33
N PRO A 405 2.96 -10.73 -41.74
CA PRO A 405 3.45 -9.38 -41.97
C PRO A 405 4.08 -8.83 -40.70
N HIS A 406 5.39 -8.61 -40.71
CA HIS A 406 6.10 -8.11 -39.55
C HIS A 406 7.24 -7.16 -39.93
N ARG A 407 7.68 -6.38 -38.97
CA ARG A 407 8.87 -5.54 -39.05
C ARG A 407 9.74 -5.73 -37.82
N ILE A 408 11.04 -5.68 -38.01
CA ILE A 408 12.00 -5.62 -36.88
C ILE A 408 12.29 -4.15 -36.64
N VAL A 409 12.07 -3.75 -35.39
CA VAL A 409 12.22 -2.36 -34.94
C VAL A 409 13.47 -2.25 -34.07
N ASP A 410 14.39 -1.39 -34.54
CA ASP A 410 15.62 -1.10 -33.78
C ASP A 410 15.42 0.16 -32.94
N VAL A 411 14.92 -0.05 -31.71
CA VAL A 411 14.73 1.00 -30.72
C VAL A 411 15.32 0.58 -29.38
N ARG A 412 15.79 1.55 -28.64
CA ARG A 412 16.25 1.34 -27.28
C ARG A 412 15.05 1.18 -26.37
N LEU A 413 14.94 0.03 -25.69
CA LEU A 413 13.90 -0.25 -24.67
C LEU A 413 14.45 -0.22 -23.24
N MET A 414 15.77 -0.25 -23.09
CA MET A 414 16.45 -0.33 -21.80
C MET A 414 17.12 0.99 -21.43
N ALA A 415 17.10 1.32 -20.16
CA ALA A 415 17.82 2.46 -19.59
C ALA A 415 18.18 2.17 -18.14
N ASP A 416 19.18 2.89 -17.62
CA ASP A 416 19.60 2.82 -16.24
C ASP A 416 19.20 4.11 -15.52
N ALA A 417 18.57 3.97 -14.35
CA ALA A 417 18.37 5.04 -13.40
C ALA A 417 19.42 4.92 -12.30
N SER A 418 20.34 5.87 -12.21
CA SER A 418 21.42 5.89 -11.24
C SER A 418 21.27 7.04 -10.26
N GLY A 419 21.84 6.88 -9.04
CA GLY A 419 21.72 7.88 -7.98
C GLY A 419 20.47 7.72 -7.14
N LEU A 420 19.88 6.53 -7.13
CA LEU A 420 18.71 6.21 -6.31
C LEU A 420 19.09 6.15 -4.83
N LEU A 421 18.20 6.67 -3.99
CA LEU A 421 18.37 6.76 -2.55
C LEU A 421 17.64 5.64 -1.79
N GLY A 422 16.61 5.06 -2.39
CA GLY A 422 15.82 4.00 -1.79
C GLY A 422 16.55 2.66 -1.74
N GLN A 423 16.07 1.78 -0.86
CA GLN A 423 16.60 0.41 -0.71
C GLN A 423 15.57 -0.60 -1.18
N HIS A 424 15.93 -1.41 -2.16
CA HIS A 424 15.09 -2.49 -2.67
C HIS A 424 15.98 -3.58 -3.30
N PRO A 425 15.61 -4.88 -3.31
CA PRO A 425 16.41 -5.94 -3.93
C PRO A 425 16.75 -5.70 -5.42
N ARG A 426 15.95 -4.93 -6.12
CA ARG A 426 16.19 -4.56 -7.53
C ARG A 426 17.21 -3.44 -7.72
N ILE A 427 17.54 -2.70 -6.68
CA ILE A 427 18.52 -1.60 -6.73
C ILE A 427 19.88 -2.15 -6.37
N ALA A 428 20.80 -2.13 -7.33
CA ALA A 428 22.18 -2.53 -7.14
C ALA A 428 23.08 -1.29 -7.10
N GLN A 429 23.72 -1.01 -5.97
CA GLN A 429 24.63 0.14 -5.81
C GLN A 429 24.02 1.48 -6.23
N GLY A 430 22.74 1.73 -5.87
CA GLY A 430 22.03 2.94 -6.22
C GLY A 430 21.64 3.05 -7.70
N THR A 431 21.70 1.95 -8.44
CA THR A 431 21.32 1.88 -9.86
C THR A 431 20.22 0.84 -10.06
N LEU A 432 19.22 1.20 -10.84
CA LEU A 432 18.13 0.33 -11.27
C LEU A 432 18.17 0.17 -12.79
N HIS A 433 18.32 -1.07 -13.23
CA HIS A 433 18.21 -1.41 -14.65
C HIS A 433 16.72 -1.53 -15.03
N LEU A 434 16.31 -0.74 -15.99
CA LEU A 434 14.93 -0.61 -16.44
C LEU A 434 14.79 -1.07 -17.88
N SER A 435 13.73 -1.80 -18.18
CA SER A 435 13.19 -1.95 -19.52
C SER A 435 11.76 -1.45 -19.53
N ILE A 436 11.39 -0.64 -20.53
CA ILE A 436 10.06 -0.01 -20.57
C ILE A 436 8.93 -1.06 -20.69
N ASP A 437 9.14 -2.11 -21.47
CA ASP A 437 8.19 -3.20 -21.66
C ASP A 437 8.03 -4.04 -20.38
N ASP A 438 9.12 -4.37 -19.68
CA ASP A 438 9.10 -5.07 -18.41
C ASP A 438 8.46 -4.22 -17.31
N LEU A 439 8.83 -2.93 -17.20
CA LEU A 439 8.25 -2.02 -16.21
C LEU A 439 6.73 -1.91 -16.37
N GLN A 440 6.25 -1.70 -17.59
CA GLN A 440 4.82 -1.58 -17.87
C GLN A 440 4.08 -2.87 -17.56
N SER A 441 4.66 -4.03 -17.85
CA SER A 441 4.08 -5.33 -17.53
C SER A 441 3.98 -5.55 -16.02
N ARG A 442 5.06 -5.26 -15.28
CA ARG A 442 5.08 -5.38 -13.81
C ARG A 442 4.07 -4.43 -13.14
N LEU A 443 3.93 -3.21 -13.63
CA LEU A 443 2.92 -2.26 -13.14
C LEU A 443 1.50 -2.79 -13.38
N ARG A 444 1.21 -3.35 -14.55
CA ARG A 444 -0.10 -3.95 -14.84
C ARG A 444 -0.40 -5.15 -13.94
N THR A 445 0.57 -6.04 -13.76
CA THR A 445 0.46 -7.20 -12.87
C THR A 445 0.27 -6.75 -11.42
N HIS A 446 1.03 -5.75 -10.98
CA HIS A 446 0.88 -5.18 -9.64
C HIS A 446 -0.52 -4.60 -9.43
N ASN A 447 -1.00 -3.77 -10.36
CA ASN A 447 -2.32 -3.14 -10.26
C ASN A 447 -3.47 -4.14 -10.44
N GLY A 448 -3.31 -5.13 -11.31
CA GLY A 448 -4.37 -6.10 -11.66
C GLY A 448 -4.46 -7.32 -10.75
N VAL A 449 -3.36 -7.74 -10.15
CA VAL A 449 -3.28 -8.97 -9.34
C VAL A 449 -2.89 -8.68 -7.91
N PHE A 450 -1.75 -8.02 -7.69
CA PHE A 450 -1.22 -7.80 -6.36
C PHE A 450 -2.11 -6.88 -5.51
N LEU A 451 -2.46 -5.70 -6.00
CA LEU A 451 -3.26 -4.73 -5.25
C LEU A 451 -4.65 -5.26 -4.84
N PRO A 452 -5.43 -5.89 -5.72
CA PRO A 452 -6.72 -6.46 -5.31
C PRO A 452 -6.57 -7.54 -4.24
N ALA A 453 -5.58 -8.42 -4.37
CA ALA A 453 -5.32 -9.47 -3.39
C ALA A 453 -4.83 -8.90 -2.04
N PHE A 454 -3.97 -7.89 -2.06
CA PHE A 454 -3.51 -7.20 -0.85
C PHE A 454 -4.65 -6.44 -0.13
N ARG A 455 -5.53 -5.78 -0.88
CA ARG A 455 -6.72 -5.12 -0.31
C ARG A 455 -7.67 -6.13 0.32
N ARG A 456 -7.90 -7.27 -0.36
CA ARG A 456 -8.66 -8.39 0.24
C ARG A 456 -8.02 -8.86 1.55
N TYR A 457 -6.69 -9.00 1.59
CA TYR A 457 -5.98 -9.33 2.82
C TYR A 457 -6.22 -8.30 3.94
N GLN A 458 -6.14 -7.00 3.63
CA GLN A 458 -6.39 -5.94 4.61
C GLN A 458 -7.84 -5.96 5.14
N GLU A 459 -8.81 -6.21 4.27
CA GLU A 459 -10.23 -6.36 4.64
C GLU A 459 -10.46 -7.57 5.55
N VAL A 460 -9.91 -8.73 5.19
CA VAL A 460 -9.98 -9.95 6.00
C VAL A 460 -9.32 -9.72 7.36
N ARG A 461 -8.11 -9.15 7.36
CA ARG A 461 -7.38 -8.81 8.58
C ARG A 461 -8.18 -7.87 9.49
N SER A 462 -8.76 -6.80 8.94
CA SER A 462 -9.57 -5.84 9.70
C SER A 462 -10.83 -6.48 10.27
N ARG A 463 -11.52 -7.31 9.51
CA ARG A 463 -12.70 -8.06 9.94
C ARG A 463 -12.37 -9.01 11.09
N ILE A 464 -11.26 -9.73 11.00
CA ILE A 464 -10.81 -10.65 12.05
C ILE A 464 -10.45 -9.88 13.32
N VAL A 465 -9.67 -8.81 13.22
CA VAL A 465 -9.32 -7.95 14.38
C VAL A 465 -10.59 -7.44 15.06
N GLN A 466 -11.58 -7.00 14.28
CA GLN A 466 -12.83 -6.51 14.83
C GLN A 466 -13.62 -7.63 15.54
N ARG A 467 -13.72 -8.82 14.94
CA ARG A 467 -14.35 -10.00 15.53
C ARG A 467 -13.70 -10.38 16.86
N GLU A 468 -12.37 -10.44 16.92
CA GLU A 468 -11.64 -10.79 18.14
C GLU A 468 -11.76 -9.68 19.21
N ARG A 469 -11.78 -8.38 18.81
CA ARG A 469 -12.05 -7.27 19.72
C ARG A 469 -13.43 -7.38 20.37
N GLU A 470 -14.44 -7.77 19.62
CA GLU A 470 -15.80 -7.98 20.11
C GLU A 470 -15.88 -9.20 21.01
N ALA A 471 -15.23 -10.32 20.63
CA ALA A 471 -15.15 -11.53 21.44
C ALA A 471 -14.47 -11.27 22.79
N MET A 472 -13.41 -10.47 22.82
CA MET A 472 -12.71 -10.06 24.04
C MET A 472 -13.37 -8.88 24.76
N ARG A 473 -14.42 -8.29 24.21
CA ARG A 473 -15.14 -7.12 24.74
C ARG A 473 -14.24 -5.93 25.08
N LEU A 474 -13.20 -5.68 24.30
CA LEU A 474 -12.21 -4.64 24.59
C LEU A 474 -12.81 -3.22 24.69
N SER A 475 -13.97 -2.99 24.07
CA SER A 475 -14.70 -1.72 24.17
C SER A 475 -15.27 -1.46 25.57
N GLU A 476 -15.48 -2.49 26.39
CA GLU A 476 -16.02 -2.37 27.75
C GLU A 476 -14.94 -1.88 28.73
N PHE A 477 -13.65 -2.04 28.39
CA PHE A 477 -12.51 -1.61 29.21
C PHE A 477 -12.10 -0.14 29.03
N LYS A 478 -12.93 0.66 28.37
CA LYS A 478 -12.68 2.11 28.22
C LYS A 478 -13.02 2.83 29.51
N ALA A 479 -12.05 3.64 29.96
CA ALA A 479 -12.25 4.50 31.11
C ALA A 479 -13.38 5.50 30.92
N ARG A 480 -14.24 5.56 31.92
CA ARG A 480 -15.25 6.61 32.03
C ARG A 480 -14.83 7.60 33.11
N PRO A 481 -14.40 8.83 32.77
CA PRO A 481 -13.96 9.79 33.75
C PRO A 481 -15.11 10.21 34.69
N LEU A 482 -14.85 10.22 35.99
CA LEU A 482 -15.74 10.77 36.99
C LEU A 482 -15.44 12.24 37.24
N THR A 483 -16.42 13.10 37.14
CA THR A 483 -16.25 14.57 37.19
C THR A 483 -16.32 15.18 38.59
N SER A 484 -16.54 14.42 39.62
CA SER A 484 -16.75 14.94 40.99
C SER A 484 -15.48 14.92 41.83
N PHE A 485 -14.98 16.09 42.24
CA PHE A 485 -13.81 16.27 43.10
C PHE A 485 -13.89 15.53 44.45
N VAL A 486 -15.04 15.56 45.09
CA VAL A 486 -15.24 14.88 46.39
C VAL A 486 -15.15 13.36 46.25
N ARG A 487 -15.70 12.84 45.16
CA ARG A 487 -15.66 11.41 44.86
C ARG A 487 -14.23 10.95 44.54
N ASN A 488 -13.47 11.75 43.80
CA ASN A 488 -12.06 11.46 43.51
C ASN A 488 -11.20 11.43 44.77
N LYS A 489 -11.42 12.34 45.70
CA LYS A 489 -10.71 12.37 46.98
C LYS A 489 -11.03 11.12 47.81
N LEU A 490 -12.30 10.72 47.89
CA LEU A 490 -12.71 9.50 48.58
C LEU A 490 -12.09 8.24 47.93
N ILE A 491 -12.01 8.21 46.61
CA ILE A 491 -11.35 7.13 45.89
C ILE A 491 -9.87 7.07 46.26
N ASN A 492 -9.15 8.17 46.19
CA ASN A 492 -7.72 8.21 46.47
C ASN A 492 -7.38 7.90 47.93
N ASP A 493 -8.10 8.51 48.87
CA ASP A 493 -7.74 8.43 50.29
C ASP A 493 -8.26 7.15 50.99
N VAL A 494 -9.34 6.57 50.49
CA VAL A 494 -9.99 5.43 51.11
C VAL A 494 -9.95 4.17 50.26
N TYR A 495 -10.54 4.20 49.05
CA TYR A 495 -10.73 2.97 48.26
C TYR A 495 -9.42 2.44 47.67
N LEU A 496 -8.57 3.29 47.11
CA LEU A 496 -7.29 2.85 46.51
C LEU A 496 -6.33 2.31 47.59
N ARG A 497 -6.42 2.84 48.80
CA ARG A 497 -5.62 2.33 49.92
C ARG A 497 -6.02 0.93 50.31
N VAL A 498 -7.32 0.66 50.44
CA VAL A 498 -7.84 -0.68 50.78
C VAL A 498 -7.54 -1.70 49.67
N ILE A 499 -7.72 -1.31 48.43
CA ILE A 499 -7.42 -2.18 47.27
C ILE A 499 -5.92 -2.48 47.22
N GLY A 500 -5.06 -1.48 47.45
CA GLY A 500 -3.61 -1.65 47.47
C GLY A 500 -3.14 -2.63 48.55
N ASP A 501 -3.69 -2.54 49.75
CA ASP A 501 -3.38 -3.45 50.85
C ASP A 501 -3.81 -4.91 50.51
N ASN A 502 -4.95 -5.07 49.85
CA ASN A 502 -5.44 -6.38 49.43
C ASN A 502 -4.62 -6.98 48.28
N LEU A 503 -4.27 -6.17 47.26
CA LEU A 503 -3.39 -6.59 46.16
C LEU A 503 -2.00 -6.99 46.65
N ALA A 504 -1.41 -6.22 47.56
CA ALA A 504 -0.10 -6.51 48.12
C ALA A 504 -0.10 -7.84 48.87
N LYS A 505 -1.17 -8.16 49.60
CA LYS A 505 -1.34 -9.44 50.28
C LYS A 505 -1.47 -10.62 49.31
N GLN A 506 -2.14 -10.43 48.16
CA GLN A 506 -2.25 -11.46 47.11
C GLN A 506 -0.90 -11.70 46.40
N MET A 507 -0.16 -10.64 46.09
CA MET A 507 1.14 -10.76 45.41
C MET A 507 2.25 -11.30 46.33
N GLY A 508 2.13 -11.13 47.64
CA GLY A 508 3.09 -11.65 48.62
C GLY A 508 2.97 -13.17 48.87
N THR A 509 1.95 -13.82 48.33
CA THR A 509 1.74 -15.29 48.49
C THR A 509 2.17 -16.04 47.24
N VAL A 510 3.46 -16.00 46.88
CA VAL A 510 4.07 -16.82 45.82
C VAL A 510 4.59 -18.12 46.45
N GLY A 511 3.86 -19.24 46.28
CA GLY A 511 4.24 -20.57 46.79
C GLY A 511 3.10 -21.57 46.66
N GLU A 512 3.39 -22.88 46.85
CA GLU A 512 2.41 -23.98 46.71
C GLU A 512 1.28 -23.94 47.73
N ASP A 513 1.41 -23.19 48.83
CA ASP A 513 0.36 -22.91 49.80
C ASP A 513 -0.46 -21.66 49.42
N LYS A 514 -1.08 -21.69 48.25
CA LYS A 514 -2.08 -20.68 47.88
C LYS A 514 -3.26 -20.76 48.87
N ARG A 515 -3.25 -19.93 49.91
CA ARG A 515 -4.48 -19.54 50.58
C ARG A 515 -5.29 -18.73 49.56
N SER A 516 -6.14 -19.46 48.87
CA SER A 516 -7.18 -18.92 48.01
C SER A 516 -7.96 -17.95 48.82
N ASP A 517 -8.43 -16.97 48.49
CA ASP A 517 -9.69 -16.83 48.95
C ASP A 517 -9.97 -15.58 49.58
N LEU A 518 -10.66 -14.76 49.21
CA LEU A 518 -11.32 -13.62 49.87
C LEU A 518 -10.41 -12.44 50.23
N MET A 519 -9.09 -12.55 50.09
CA MET A 519 -8.15 -11.45 50.39
C MET A 519 -8.16 -10.30 49.37
N GLY A 520 -8.95 -10.36 48.33
CA GLY A 520 -9.16 -9.26 47.38
C GLY A 520 -10.62 -8.79 47.35
N LEU A 521 -11.45 -9.27 48.28
CA LEU A 521 -12.85 -8.94 48.27
C LEU A 521 -13.11 -7.55 48.89
N LEU A 522 -13.68 -6.66 48.09
CA LEU A 522 -14.21 -5.36 48.52
C LEU A 522 -15.74 -5.37 48.39
N MET A 523 -16.44 -5.26 49.53
CA MET A 523 -17.90 -5.17 49.54
C MET A 523 -18.35 -3.71 49.56
N LEU A 524 -19.06 -3.29 48.52
CA LEU A 524 -19.67 -1.96 48.40
C LEU A 524 -21.18 -2.05 48.69
N ILE A 525 -21.60 -1.45 49.78
CA ILE A 525 -23.01 -1.41 50.16
C ILE A 525 -23.55 -0.01 49.92
N SER A 526 -24.50 0.12 49.00
CA SER A 526 -25.26 1.36 48.78
C SER A 526 -26.55 1.05 48.04
N PRO A 527 -27.56 1.94 48.06
CA PRO A 527 -28.79 1.77 47.31
C PRO A 527 -28.54 1.59 45.80
N PRO A 528 -29.46 0.95 45.07
CA PRO A 528 -29.40 0.87 43.61
C PRO A 528 -29.29 2.27 42.96
N GLY A 529 -28.54 2.37 41.84
CA GLY A 529 -28.39 3.62 41.11
C GLY A 529 -27.31 4.58 41.61
N TYR A 530 -26.63 4.31 42.72
CA TYR A 530 -25.56 5.18 43.25
C TYR A 530 -24.20 5.02 42.58
N GLY A 531 -24.12 4.36 41.41
CA GLY A 531 -22.94 4.31 40.57
C GLY A 531 -21.80 3.44 41.13
N LYS A 532 -22.08 2.36 41.86
CA LYS A 532 -21.07 1.42 42.38
C LYS A 532 -20.21 0.82 41.24
N THR A 533 -20.86 0.33 40.21
CA THR A 533 -20.18 -0.26 39.03
C THR A 533 -19.30 0.77 38.34
N THR A 534 -19.83 1.98 38.10
CA THR A 534 -19.08 3.07 37.49
C THR A 534 -17.88 3.52 38.34
N LEU A 535 -18.03 3.46 39.67
CA LEU A 535 -16.93 3.73 40.60
C LEU A 535 -15.82 2.70 40.47
N MET A 536 -16.17 1.41 40.44
CA MET A 536 -15.18 0.34 40.36
C MET A 536 -14.53 0.27 38.96
N GLU A 537 -15.29 0.53 37.90
CA GLU A 537 -14.75 0.71 36.54
C GLU A 537 -13.74 1.85 36.49
N TYR A 538 -14.02 2.98 37.11
CA TYR A 538 -13.10 4.10 37.23
C TYR A 538 -11.85 3.75 38.04
N VAL A 539 -11.99 3.06 39.17
CA VAL A 539 -10.87 2.62 39.99
C VAL A 539 -9.98 1.64 39.23
N ALA A 540 -10.58 0.65 38.56
CA ALA A 540 -9.85 -0.30 37.73
C ALA A 540 -9.04 0.43 36.63
N HIS A 541 -9.67 1.40 35.95
CA HIS A 541 -8.98 2.22 34.97
C HIS A 541 -7.82 3.00 35.58
N ARG A 542 -8.02 3.65 36.71
CA ARG A 542 -6.97 4.42 37.40
C ARG A 542 -5.78 3.56 37.81
N LEU A 543 -6.01 2.28 38.10
CA LEU A 543 -5.01 1.28 38.44
C LEU A 543 -4.42 0.54 37.24
N GLY A 544 -4.89 0.82 36.01
CA GLY A 544 -4.51 0.06 34.82
C GLY A 544 -4.96 -1.40 34.83
N LEU A 545 -6.02 -1.71 35.58
CA LEU A 545 -6.59 -3.06 35.70
C LEU A 545 -7.71 -3.26 34.67
N VAL A 546 -7.87 -4.50 34.27
CA VAL A 546 -9.01 -4.93 33.45
C VAL A 546 -10.22 -5.06 34.33
N PHE A 547 -11.31 -4.37 33.98
CA PHE A 547 -12.60 -4.47 34.65
C PHE A 547 -13.53 -5.41 33.88
N MET A 548 -13.94 -6.50 34.48
CA MET A 548 -14.87 -7.48 33.91
C MET A 548 -16.22 -7.44 34.61
#